data_843e64ea75591beff5e929cbc7832aba
#
_entry.id   843e64ea75591beff5e929cbc7832aba
#
_cell.length_a   1.000
_cell.length_b   1.000
_cell.length_c   1.000
_cell.angle_alpha   90.00
_cell.angle_beta   90.00
_cell.angle_gamma   90.00
#
_symmetry.space_group_name_H-M   'P 1'
#
loop_
_entity.id
_entity.type
_entity.pdbx_description
1 polymer ?
#
loop_
_entity_poly.entity_id
_entity_poly.type
_entity_poly.pdbx_seq_one_letter_code
_entity_poly.pdbx_strand_id
1 'polypeptide(L)'
;MKKRENNILDILKFVAAILILGAHASPIINSKSFDLFYGEYLFRFCVPLFIISSGFFFESIDKSKKKKYIKRILYLYIFSTLLYLPMFYNQGIKSIIINILTGYWHLWYLVALLIALCIVYIFDEKFKNTSNKSYIIVISLLILCGAFFDEYHKIINVPYLDVILKTADIMIGEWRAIFFALPMLLIGKLIKKNWNYISSKTWKTYVLLLIISAVAAFLEFILLCNSIGTRTSNDITLFNWIPAVALFILSFYINERVKKLETRKIRKMADVIYIIHLWVIVLFKVIFSLRYLSLFIACSITSVIISYITISIISIIKSRKTKIYCLDSGPKQLN
;
A
#
# COMPACT_ATOMS: atom_id res chain seq x y z
N MET A 1 -22.86 -13.97 0.25
CA MET A 1 -22.18 -13.56 1.50
C MET A 1 -22.39 -12.06 1.70
N LYS A 2 -23.05 -11.62 2.79
CA LYS A 2 -23.04 -10.21 3.20
C LYS A 2 -21.57 -9.78 3.28
N LYS A 3 -21.25 -8.61 2.73
CA LYS A 3 -19.91 -8.02 2.74
C LYS A 3 -19.48 -7.85 4.21
N ARG A 4 -18.73 -8.82 4.73
CA ARG A 4 -18.27 -8.78 6.13
C ARG A 4 -17.25 -7.64 6.21
N GLU A 5 -17.61 -6.54 6.84
CA GLU A 5 -16.69 -5.42 7.10
C GLU A 5 -15.66 -5.93 8.11
N ASN A 6 -14.38 -5.75 7.81
CA ASN A 6 -13.30 -6.07 8.73
C ASN A 6 -12.80 -4.76 9.36
N ASN A 7 -13.35 -4.46 10.53
CA ASN A 7 -13.08 -3.23 11.25
C ASN A 7 -11.63 -3.14 11.72
N ILE A 8 -11.04 -4.27 12.09
CA ILE A 8 -9.64 -4.32 12.55
C ILE A 8 -8.69 -4.04 11.39
N LEU A 9 -8.99 -4.56 10.20
CA LEU A 9 -8.20 -4.23 9.00
C LEU A 9 -8.29 -2.74 8.64
N ASP A 10 -9.44 -2.11 8.82
CA ASP A 10 -9.61 -0.67 8.60
C ASP A 10 -8.72 0.14 9.56
N ILE A 11 -8.66 -0.26 10.84
CA ILE A 11 -7.77 0.35 11.85
C ILE A 11 -6.30 0.11 11.50
N LEU A 12 -5.91 -1.13 11.14
CA LEU A 12 -4.54 -1.45 10.75
C LEU A 12 -4.08 -0.62 9.54
N LYS A 13 -4.94 -0.43 8.55
CA LYS A 13 -4.65 0.44 7.40
C LYS A 13 -4.49 1.90 7.78
N PHE A 14 -5.28 2.38 8.72
CA PHE A 14 -5.15 3.75 9.22
C PHE A 14 -3.82 3.94 9.95
N VAL A 15 -3.45 3.01 10.83
CA VAL A 15 -2.15 3.02 11.52
C VAL A 15 -1.01 2.93 10.50
N ALA A 16 -1.11 2.05 9.50
CA ALA A 16 -0.14 1.92 8.43
C ALA A 16 0.03 3.23 7.63
N ALA A 17 -1.05 3.97 7.37
CA ALA A 17 -0.97 5.28 6.70
C ALA A 17 -0.20 6.32 7.54
N ILE A 18 -0.36 6.32 8.86
CA ILE A 18 0.40 7.19 9.77
C ILE A 18 1.88 6.77 9.83
N LEU A 19 2.18 5.47 9.83
CA LEU A 19 3.56 4.98 9.78
C LEU A 19 4.26 5.38 8.48
N ILE A 20 3.57 5.29 7.34
CA ILE A 20 4.08 5.75 6.03
C ILE A 20 4.34 7.27 6.04
N LEU A 21 3.43 8.07 6.62
CA LEU A 21 3.63 9.50 6.81
C LEU A 21 4.92 9.75 7.62
N GLY A 22 5.15 9.00 8.70
CA GLY A 22 6.35 9.09 9.51
C GLY A 22 7.64 8.79 8.71
N ALA A 23 7.61 7.80 7.83
CA ALA A 23 8.74 7.48 6.96
C ALA A 23 9.09 8.65 6.01
N HIS A 24 8.10 9.35 5.49
CA HIS A 24 8.30 10.53 4.65
C HIS A 24 8.65 11.80 5.44
N ALA A 25 8.29 11.87 6.72
CA ALA A 25 8.68 12.94 7.63
C ALA A 25 10.07 12.73 8.26
N SER A 26 10.70 11.57 8.00
CA SER A 26 12.01 11.17 8.53
C SER A 26 13.11 12.27 8.29
N PRO A 27 14.08 12.38 9.20
CA PRO A 27 14.26 11.62 10.45
C PRO A 27 13.26 12.04 11.55
N ILE A 28 12.70 11.04 12.27
CA ILE A 28 11.73 11.33 13.37
C ILE A 28 12.45 11.77 14.64
N ILE A 29 13.62 11.21 14.90
CA ILE A 29 14.51 11.65 15.99
C ILE A 29 15.92 11.84 15.42
N ASN A 30 16.74 12.62 16.11
CA ASN A 30 18.13 12.87 15.69
C ASN A 30 19.03 11.67 16.02
N SER A 31 18.75 10.53 15.39
CA SER A 31 19.50 9.28 15.53
C SER A 31 19.52 8.53 14.22
N LYS A 32 20.69 8.35 13.62
CA LYS A 32 20.87 7.61 12.38
C LYS A 32 20.38 6.15 12.50
N SER A 33 20.68 5.50 13.62
CA SER A 33 20.26 4.11 13.85
C SER A 33 18.74 3.98 13.95
N PHE A 34 18.06 4.93 14.61
CA PHE A 34 16.60 4.92 14.69
C PHE A 34 15.97 5.23 13.33
N ASP A 35 16.53 6.17 12.57
CA ASP A 35 16.03 6.52 11.23
C ASP A 35 16.14 5.32 10.28
N LEU A 36 17.25 4.58 10.32
CA LEU A 36 17.41 3.33 9.59
C LEU A 36 16.41 2.26 10.04
N PHE A 37 16.29 2.03 11.36
CA PHE A 37 15.36 1.05 11.90
C PHE A 37 13.91 1.38 11.51
N TYR A 38 13.50 2.63 11.63
CA TYR A 38 12.16 3.06 11.26
C TYR A 38 11.93 2.96 9.76
N GLY A 39 12.88 3.51 8.96
CA GLY A 39 12.77 3.64 7.52
C GLY A 39 12.98 2.34 6.73
N GLU A 40 13.81 1.41 7.24
CA GLU A 40 14.16 0.19 6.50
C GLU A 40 13.53 -1.08 7.08
N TYR A 41 12.96 -1.00 8.28
CA TYR A 41 12.34 -2.16 8.92
C TYR A 41 10.90 -1.91 9.34
N LEU A 42 10.67 -0.95 10.25
CA LEU A 42 9.40 -0.86 10.97
C LEU A 42 8.19 -0.57 10.07
N PHE A 43 8.30 0.30 9.08
CA PHE A 43 7.14 0.64 8.23
C PHE A 43 7.05 -0.18 6.94
N ARG A 44 8.06 -0.98 6.59
CA ARG A 44 8.14 -1.70 5.31
C ARG A 44 7.00 -2.68 5.07
N PHE A 45 6.36 -3.21 6.12
CA PHE A 45 5.19 -4.08 5.96
C PHE A 45 3.90 -3.32 5.57
N CYS A 46 3.88 -1.98 5.69
CA CYS A 46 2.66 -1.20 5.48
C CYS A 46 2.15 -1.27 4.04
N VAL A 47 3.03 -1.06 3.06
CA VAL A 47 2.65 -1.11 1.63
C VAL A 47 2.23 -2.52 1.21
N PRO A 48 2.96 -3.59 1.54
CA PRO A 48 2.49 -4.97 1.35
C PRO A 48 1.08 -5.22 1.92
N LEU A 49 0.77 -4.74 3.12
CA LEU A 49 -0.55 -4.90 3.74
C LEU A 49 -1.67 -4.32 2.87
N PHE A 50 -1.46 -3.13 2.28
CA PHE A 50 -2.43 -2.52 1.38
C PHE A 50 -2.61 -3.34 0.10
N ILE A 51 -1.51 -3.81 -0.52
CA ILE A 51 -1.58 -4.55 -1.78
C ILE A 51 -2.18 -5.94 -1.57
N ILE A 52 -1.74 -6.69 -0.55
CA ILE A 52 -2.30 -8.00 -0.18
C ILE A 52 -3.80 -7.91 0.06
N SER A 53 -4.23 -6.90 0.84
CA SER A 53 -5.66 -6.69 1.06
C SER A 53 -6.41 -6.37 -0.22
N SER A 54 -5.80 -5.58 -1.13
CA SER A 54 -6.39 -5.29 -2.45
C SER A 54 -6.57 -6.56 -3.27
N GLY A 55 -5.57 -7.45 -3.31
CA GLY A 55 -5.64 -8.74 -4.00
C GLY A 55 -6.74 -9.65 -3.46
N PHE A 56 -6.86 -9.76 -2.13
CA PHE A 56 -7.89 -10.55 -1.47
C PHE A 56 -9.30 -10.06 -1.81
N PHE A 57 -9.56 -8.75 -1.72
CA PHE A 57 -10.87 -8.19 -2.03
C PHE A 57 -11.16 -8.15 -3.53
N PHE A 58 -10.15 -7.97 -4.37
CA PHE A 58 -10.28 -8.03 -5.82
C PHE A 58 -10.70 -9.42 -6.30
N GLU A 59 -10.19 -10.49 -5.69
CA GLU A 59 -10.62 -11.85 -5.98
C GLU A 59 -12.05 -12.15 -5.50
N SER A 60 -12.54 -11.41 -4.51
CA SER A 60 -13.87 -11.59 -3.92
C SER A 60 -15.01 -10.97 -4.73
N ILE A 61 -14.72 -10.23 -5.81
CA ILE A 61 -15.72 -9.50 -6.59
C ILE A 61 -15.85 -10.04 -8.02
N ASP A 62 -17.04 -9.90 -8.61
CA ASP A 62 -17.33 -10.33 -9.95
C ASP A 62 -16.53 -9.56 -11.01
N LYS A 63 -16.33 -10.14 -12.19
CA LYS A 63 -15.55 -9.57 -13.30
C LYS A 63 -16.00 -8.15 -13.69
N SER A 64 -17.29 -7.88 -13.72
CA SER A 64 -17.85 -6.55 -13.99
C SER A 64 -17.45 -5.50 -12.94
N LYS A 65 -17.40 -5.92 -11.67
CA LYS A 65 -16.98 -5.06 -10.55
C LYS A 65 -15.46 -4.88 -10.51
N LYS A 66 -14.66 -5.87 -10.97
CA LYS A 66 -13.21 -5.76 -11.12
C LYS A 66 -12.83 -4.57 -12.01
N LYS A 67 -13.49 -4.42 -13.16
CA LYS A 67 -13.27 -3.27 -14.07
C LYS A 67 -13.58 -1.93 -13.39
N LYS A 68 -14.68 -1.86 -12.62
CA LYS A 68 -15.02 -0.65 -11.84
C LYS A 68 -13.97 -0.34 -10.74
N TYR A 69 -13.42 -1.38 -10.12
CA TYR A 69 -12.37 -1.23 -9.13
C TYR A 69 -11.09 -0.64 -9.74
N ILE A 70 -10.62 -1.18 -10.87
CA ILE A 70 -9.47 -0.66 -11.63
C ILE A 70 -9.68 0.80 -12.03
N LYS A 71 -10.86 1.14 -12.61
CA LYS A 71 -11.19 2.53 -12.95
C LYS A 71 -11.14 3.46 -11.73
N ARG A 72 -11.59 3.00 -10.57
CA ARG A 72 -11.52 3.80 -9.33
C ARG A 72 -10.08 4.11 -8.93
N ILE A 73 -9.17 3.13 -9.02
CA ILE A 73 -7.73 3.35 -8.73
C ILE A 73 -7.12 4.29 -9.77
N LEU A 74 -7.45 4.14 -11.05
CA LEU A 74 -7.01 5.04 -12.12
C LEU A 74 -7.46 6.49 -11.85
N TYR A 75 -8.74 6.72 -11.53
CA TYR A 75 -9.22 8.06 -11.21
C TYR A 75 -8.55 8.65 -9.96
N LEU A 76 -8.29 7.81 -8.95
CA LEU A 76 -7.55 8.22 -7.77
C LEU A 76 -6.13 8.63 -8.14
N TYR A 77 -5.46 7.87 -9.01
CA TYR A 77 -4.14 8.18 -9.50
C TYR A 77 -4.10 9.50 -10.29
N ILE A 78 -5.01 9.67 -11.24
CA ILE A 78 -5.12 10.91 -12.03
C ILE A 78 -5.34 12.11 -11.11
N PHE A 79 -6.30 12.01 -10.18
CA PHE A 79 -6.58 13.08 -9.22
C PHE A 79 -5.35 13.41 -8.36
N SER A 80 -4.66 12.39 -7.85
CA SER A 80 -3.46 12.60 -7.03
C SER A 80 -2.32 13.22 -7.86
N THR A 81 -2.11 12.79 -9.10
CA THR A 81 -1.09 13.35 -9.99
C THR A 81 -1.36 14.82 -10.28
N LEU A 82 -2.62 15.20 -10.56
CA LEU A 82 -3.01 16.60 -10.75
C LEU A 82 -2.79 17.42 -9.47
N LEU A 83 -3.09 16.88 -8.30
CA LEU A 83 -2.84 17.52 -7.02
C LEU A 83 -1.34 17.80 -6.78
N TYR A 84 -0.47 16.88 -7.22
CA TYR A 84 0.99 17.00 -7.06
C TYR A 84 1.70 17.69 -8.23
N LEU A 85 1.02 17.99 -9.32
CA LEU A 85 1.59 18.65 -10.50
C LEU A 85 2.37 19.93 -10.14
N PRO A 86 1.89 20.82 -9.21
CA PRO A 86 2.64 22.00 -8.81
C PRO A 86 4.04 21.71 -8.21
N MET A 87 4.29 20.50 -7.70
CA MET A 87 5.58 20.13 -7.13
C MET A 87 6.63 19.74 -8.16
N PHE A 88 6.23 19.40 -9.40
CA PHE A 88 7.17 18.92 -10.42
C PHE A 88 7.00 19.53 -11.81
N TYR A 89 6.08 20.48 -12.01
CA TYR A 89 5.87 21.09 -13.34
C TYR A 89 7.08 21.87 -13.88
N ASN A 90 7.95 22.37 -13.00
CA ASN A 90 9.14 23.12 -13.37
C ASN A 90 10.36 22.24 -13.72
N GLN A 91 10.23 20.91 -13.65
CA GLN A 91 11.36 19.98 -13.85
C GLN A 91 11.67 19.69 -15.34
N GLY A 92 11.00 20.35 -16.27
CA GLY A 92 11.10 20.11 -17.71
C GLY A 92 10.20 18.98 -18.21
N ILE A 93 9.85 19.02 -19.50
CA ILE A 93 8.82 18.15 -20.09
C ILE A 93 9.12 16.65 -19.94
N LYS A 94 10.39 16.26 -20.10
CA LYS A 94 10.82 14.85 -19.94
C LYS A 94 10.56 14.33 -18.53
N SER A 95 10.95 15.10 -17.51
CA SER A 95 10.72 14.74 -16.10
C SER A 95 9.24 14.72 -15.75
N ILE A 96 8.44 15.64 -16.28
CA ILE A 96 6.99 15.65 -16.11
C ILE A 96 6.37 14.36 -16.65
N ILE A 97 6.73 13.95 -17.89
CA ILE A 97 6.23 12.71 -18.49
C ILE A 97 6.62 11.49 -17.64
N ILE A 98 7.90 11.41 -17.23
CA ILE A 98 8.36 10.32 -16.37
C ILE A 98 7.56 10.28 -15.06
N ASN A 99 7.43 11.41 -14.36
CA ASN A 99 6.68 11.48 -13.10
C ASN A 99 5.19 11.13 -13.26
N ILE A 100 4.59 11.41 -14.42
CA ILE A 100 3.22 11.00 -14.75
C ILE A 100 3.14 9.49 -15.03
N LEU A 101 4.14 8.88 -15.63
CA LEU A 101 4.12 7.47 -15.98
C LEU A 101 4.51 6.56 -14.80
N THR A 102 5.48 7.00 -13.97
CA THR A 102 6.03 6.19 -12.89
C THR A 102 5.45 6.52 -11.51
N GLY A 103 4.75 7.66 -11.41
CA GLY A 103 4.19 8.15 -10.15
C GLY A 103 5.18 9.01 -9.37
N TYR A 104 4.88 10.32 -9.29
CA TYR A 104 5.69 11.25 -8.53
C TYR A 104 5.77 10.85 -7.06
N TRP A 105 6.98 10.69 -6.54
CA TRP A 105 7.28 10.36 -5.14
C TRP A 105 6.49 9.12 -4.65
N HIS A 106 5.61 9.27 -3.63
CA HIS A 106 4.82 8.16 -3.07
C HIS A 106 3.71 7.63 -4.01
N LEU A 107 3.39 8.35 -5.09
CA LEU A 107 2.34 7.94 -6.04
C LEU A 107 2.73 6.69 -6.85
N TRP A 108 4.01 6.30 -6.87
CA TRP A 108 4.48 5.06 -7.48
C TRP A 108 3.65 3.84 -7.04
N TYR A 109 3.21 3.82 -5.78
CA TYR A 109 2.36 2.75 -5.26
C TYR A 109 1.05 2.59 -6.04
N LEU A 110 0.38 3.70 -6.40
CA LEU A 110 -0.87 3.64 -7.17
C LEU A 110 -0.63 3.15 -8.60
N VAL A 111 0.47 3.56 -9.23
CA VAL A 111 0.86 3.09 -10.57
C VAL A 111 1.16 1.60 -10.52
N ALA A 112 2.01 1.17 -9.59
CA ALA A 112 2.37 -0.23 -9.43
C ALA A 112 1.14 -1.11 -9.13
N LEU A 113 0.26 -0.67 -8.25
CA LEU A 113 -1.01 -1.36 -7.96
C LEU A 113 -1.92 -1.41 -9.20
N LEU A 114 -2.03 -0.32 -9.96
CA LEU A 114 -2.86 -0.26 -11.17
C LEU A 114 -2.37 -1.23 -12.23
N ILE A 115 -1.07 -1.25 -12.52
CA ILE A 115 -0.46 -2.18 -13.49
C ILE A 115 -0.67 -3.63 -13.03
N ALA A 116 -0.39 -3.95 -11.77
CA ALA A 116 -0.59 -5.29 -11.23
C ALA A 116 -2.07 -5.74 -11.30
N LEU A 117 -3.02 -4.84 -11.00
CA LEU A 117 -4.45 -5.11 -11.15
C LEU A 117 -4.85 -5.36 -12.60
N CYS A 118 -4.30 -4.61 -13.55
CA CYS A 118 -4.53 -4.81 -14.98
C CYS A 118 -4.00 -6.18 -15.44
N ILE A 119 -2.78 -6.55 -15.04
CA ILE A 119 -2.19 -7.87 -15.34
C ILE A 119 -3.09 -8.97 -14.79
N VAL A 120 -3.46 -8.92 -13.51
CA VAL A 120 -4.32 -9.92 -12.89
C VAL A 120 -5.71 -9.96 -13.54
N TYR A 121 -6.26 -8.83 -13.99
CA TYR A 121 -7.55 -8.78 -14.67
C TYR A 121 -7.50 -9.42 -16.06
N ILE A 122 -6.44 -9.13 -16.84
CA ILE A 122 -6.25 -9.68 -18.20
C ILE A 122 -6.09 -11.22 -18.13
N PHE A 123 -5.30 -11.69 -17.18
CA PHE A 123 -5.02 -13.11 -16.99
C PHE A 123 -5.95 -13.80 -15.96
N ASP A 124 -7.12 -13.21 -15.61
CA ASP A 124 -7.98 -13.70 -14.54
C ASP A 124 -8.38 -15.18 -14.70
N GLU A 125 -8.76 -15.60 -15.91
CA GLU A 125 -9.14 -16.99 -16.20
C GLU A 125 -7.94 -17.95 -16.04
N LYS A 126 -6.76 -17.56 -16.51
CA LYS A 126 -5.52 -18.34 -16.35
C LYS A 126 -5.16 -18.49 -14.87
N PHE A 127 -5.24 -17.41 -14.12
CA PHE A 127 -4.97 -17.43 -12.68
C PHE A 127 -5.97 -18.25 -11.88
N LYS A 128 -7.25 -18.31 -12.26
CA LYS A 128 -8.26 -19.17 -11.60
C LYS A 128 -7.93 -20.64 -11.73
N ASN A 129 -7.45 -21.06 -12.91
CA ASN A 129 -7.16 -22.45 -13.25
C ASN A 129 -5.76 -22.88 -12.80
N THR A 130 -4.92 -21.94 -12.36
CA THR A 130 -3.56 -22.22 -11.89
C THR A 130 -3.57 -22.98 -10.56
N SER A 131 -2.74 -24.00 -10.43
CA SER A 131 -2.58 -24.75 -9.18
C SER A 131 -1.95 -23.88 -8.09
N ASN A 132 -2.22 -24.19 -6.82
CA ASN A 132 -1.60 -23.45 -5.70
C ASN A 132 -0.07 -23.56 -5.74
N LYS A 133 0.49 -24.72 -6.15
CA LYS A 133 1.93 -24.93 -6.30
C LYS A 133 2.52 -23.98 -7.33
N SER A 134 1.89 -23.88 -8.50
CA SER A 134 2.36 -22.96 -9.56
C SER A 134 2.24 -21.50 -9.13
N TYR A 135 1.19 -21.13 -8.36
CA TYR A 135 1.07 -19.81 -7.77
C TYR A 135 2.26 -19.48 -6.86
N ILE A 136 2.60 -20.39 -5.95
CA ILE A 136 3.72 -20.23 -5.01
C ILE A 136 5.02 -20.07 -5.77
N ILE A 137 5.28 -20.90 -6.77
CA ILE A 137 6.49 -20.83 -7.60
C ILE A 137 6.61 -19.45 -8.27
N VAL A 138 5.56 -19.00 -8.94
CA VAL A 138 5.57 -17.69 -9.62
C VAL A 138 5.79 -16.55 -8.62
N ILE A 139 5.09 -16.54 -7.50
CA ILE A 139 5.25 -15.53 -6.45
C ILE A 139 6.70 -15.54 -5.92
N SER A 140 7.25 -16.71 -5.61
CA SER A 140 8.62 -16.84 -5.09
C SER A 140 9.65 -16.35 -6.11
N LEU A 141 9.52 -16.72 -7.38
CA LEU A 141 10.42 -16.24 -8.44
C LEU A 141 10.35 -14.71 -8.58
N LEU A 142 9.16 -14.12 -8.59
CA LEU A 142 9.01 -12.68 -8.69
C LEU A 142 9.66 -11.96 -7.50
N ILE A 143 9.47 -12.46 -6.27
CA ILE A 143 10.06 -11.87 -5.06
C ILE A 143 11.59 -12.03 -5.08
N LEU A 144 12.11 -13.21 -5.42
CA LEU A 144 13.54 -13.46 -5.47
C LEU A 144 14.23 -12.58 -6.53
N CYS A 145 13.66 -12.50 -7.74
CA CYS A 145 14.17 -11.60 -8.77
C CYS A 145 14.10 -10.13 -8.31
N GLY A 146 12.97 -9.72 -7.74
CA GLY A 146 12.82 -8.37 -7.22
C GLY A 146 13.83 -8.02 -6.15
N ALA A 147 13.99 -8.86 -5.13
CA ALA A 147 14.97 -8.65 -4.08
C ALA A 147 16.41 -8.64 -4.62
N PHE A 148 16.72 -9.54 -5.55
CA PHE A 148 18.03 -9.56 -6.19
C PHE A 148 18.33 -8.25 -6.92
N PHE A 149 17.44 -7.80 -7.80
CA PHE A 149 17.64 -6.58 -8.59
C PHE A 149 17.57 -5.31 -7.75
N ASP A 150 16.90 -5.34 -6.60
CA ASP A 150 16.76 -4.16 -5.73
C ASP A 150 17.95 -4.00 -4.79
N GLU A 151 18.32 -5.05 -4.05
CA GLU A 151 19.28 -4.96 -2.96
C GLU A 151 20.43 -5.96 -3.07
N TYR A 152 20.13 -7.24 -3.33
CA TYR A 152 21.12 -8.30 -3.13
C TYR A 152 22.26 -8.31 -4.16
N HIS A 153 22.03 -7.75 -5.36
CA HIS A 153 23.11 -7.60 -6.35
C HIS A 153 24.26 -6.70 -5.85
N LYS A 154 23.95 -5.73 -4.96
CA LYS A 154 24.96 -4.82 -4.37
C LYS A 154 25.88 -5.57 -3.39
N ILE A 155 25.36 -6.58 -2.70
CA ILE A 155 26.14 -7.43 -1.79
C ILE A 155 27.10 -8.32 -2.59
N ILE A 156 26.61 -8.88 -3.72
CA ILE A 156 27.36 -9.81 -4.57
C ILE A 156 28.38 -9.06 -5.45
N ASN A 157 28.23 -7.72 -5.54
CA ASN A 157 29.10 -6.83 -6.33
C ASN A 157 29.27 -7.31 -7.78
N VAL A 158 28.15 -7.49 -8.50
CA VAL A 158 28.16 -7.90 -9.90
C VAL A 158 28.59 -6.73 -10.78
N PRO A 159 29.75 -6.78 -11.46
CA PRO A 159 30.25 -5.68 -12.27
C PRO A 159 29.22 -5.23 -13.31
N TYR A 160 29.11 -3.92 -13.52
CA TYR A 160 28.22 -3.26 -14.49
C TYR A 160 26.70 -3.46 -14.28
N LEU A 161 26.25 -4.33 -13.35
CA LEU A 161 24.83 -4.57 -13.14
C LEU A 161 24.11 -3.33 -12.66
N ASP A 162 24.73 -2.52 -11.79
CA ASP A 162 24.18 -1.23 -11.35
C ASP A 162 23.91 -0.26 -12.50
N VAL A 163 24.79 -0.24 -13.50
CA VAL A 163 24.63 0.62 -14.70
C VAL A 163 23.47 0.12 -15.55
N ILE A 164 23.37 -1.18 -15.75
CA ILE A 164 22.28 -1.81 -16.49
C ILE A 164 20.94 -1.56 -15.76
N LEU A 165 20.90 -1.75 -14.46
CA LEU A 165 19.68 -1.55 -13.67
C LEU A 165 19.25 -0.09 -13.61
N LYS A 166 20.18 0.86 -13.46
CA LYS A 166 19.87 2.30 -13.57
C LYS A 166 19.31 2.67 -14.92
N THR A 167 19.86 2.08 -15.98
CA THR A 167 19.37 2.32 -17.36
C THR A 167 17.99 1.70 -17.55
N ALA A 168 17.78 0.48 -17.03
CA ALA A 168 16.49 -0.21 -17.07
C ALA A 168 15.44 0.52 -16.25
N ASP A 169 15.79 1.07 -15.08
CA ASP A 169 14.91 1.87 -14.23
C ASP A 169 14.39 3.12 -14.97
N ILE A 170 15.24 3.77 -15.75
CA ILE A 170 14.86 4.90 -16.61
C ILE A 170 13.98 4.45 -17.78
N MET A 171 14.21 3.27 -18.36
CA MET A 171 13.51 2.79 -19.56
C MET A 171 12.20 2.06 -19.25
N ILE A 172 12.16 1.28 -18.18
CA ILE A 172 11.02 0.40 -17.83
C ILE A 172 10.12 1.04 -16.77
N GLY A 173 10.62 2.02 -16.06
CA GLY A 173 9.90 2.97 -15.18
C GLY A 173 9.16 2.36 -13.98
N GLU A 174 8.70 1.11 -14.03
CA GLU A 174 7.89 0.52 -12.95
C GLU A 174 8.08 -1.00 -12.79
N TRP A 175 9.32 -1.42 -12.67
CA TRP A 175 9.64 -2.79 -12.28
C TRP A 175 9.06 -3.19 -10.91
N ARG A 176 8.80 -2.20 -10.02
CA ARG A 176 8.05 -2.38 -8.77
C ARG A 176 6.64 -2.94 -8.99
N ALA A 177 6.01 -2.64 -10.12
CA ALA A 177 4.71 -3.20 -10.47
C ALA A 177 4.78 -4.72 -10.64
N ILE A 178 5.84 -5.23 -11.26
CA ILE A 178 6.03 -6.65 -11.59
C ILE A 178 6.61 -7.41 -10.40
N PHE A 179 7.65 -6.88 -9.76
CA PHE A 179 8.41 -7.63 -8.76
C PHE A 179 7.97 -7.34 -7.32
N PHE A 180 7.17 -6.31 -7.08
CA PHE A 180 6.63 -6.00 -5.76
C PHE A 180 5.10 -6.06 -5.74
N ALA A 181 4.42 -5.23 -6.53
CA ALA A 181 2.95 -5.14 -6.43
C ALA A 181 2.25 -6.40 -6.93
N LEU A 182 2.71 -6.99 -8.03
CA LEU A 182 2.11 -8.20 -8.58
C LEU A 182 2.21 -9.41 -7.63
N PRO A 183 3.38 -9.77 -7.08
CA PRO A 183 3.45 -10.88 -6.13
C PRO A 183 2.62 -10.63 -4.87
N MET A 184 2.59 -9.41 -4.31
CA MET A 184 1.76 -9.09 -3.15
C MET A 184 0.26 -9.21 -3.47
N LEU A 185 -0.16 -8.77 -4.66
CA LEU A 185 -1.53 -8.93 -5.13
C LEU A 185 -1.91 -10.41 -5.32
N LEU A 186 -0.99 -11.21 -5.88
CA LEU A 186 -1.16 -12.65 -6.05
C LEU A 186 -1.22 -13.39 -4.71
N ILE A 187 -0.44 -12.98 -3.71
CA ILE A 187 -0.55 -13.50 -2.33
C ILE A 187 -1.96 -13.23 -1.79
N GLY A 188 -2.48 -12.03 -1.91
CA GLY A 188 -3.84 -11.71 -1.49
C GLY A 188 -4.89 -12.58 -2.19
N LYS A 189 -4.73 -12.82 -3.50
CA LYS A 189 -5.57 -13.72 -4.29
C LYS A 189 -5.47 -15.17 -3.79
N LEU A 190 -4.26 -15.67 -3.54
CA LEU A 190 -4.00 -17.02 -3.04
C LEU A 190 -4.62 -17.23 -1.64
N ILE A 191 -4.50 -16.24 -0.76
CA ILE A 191 -5.15 -16.26 0.56
C ILE A 191 -6.66 -16.38 0.39
N LYS A 192 -7.26 -15.62 -0.52
CA LYS A 192 -8.71 -15.69 -0.78
C LYS A 192 -9.12 -17.05 -1.33
N LYS A 193 -8.37 -17.59 -2.29
CA LYS A 193 -8.62 -18.91 -2.90
C LYS A 193 -8.61 -20.02 -1.85
N ASN A 194 -7.70 -19.94 -0.89
CA ASN A 194 -7.51 -20.95 0.16
C ASN A 194 -8.11 -20.54 1.51
N TRP A 195 -9.04 -19.60 1.54
CA TRP A 195 -9.54 -19.01 2.79
C TRP A 195 -10.10 -20.04 3.78
N ASN A 196 -10.82 -21.06 3.30
CA ASN A 196 -11.38 -22.11 4.17
C ASN A 196 -10.28 -22.86 4.94
N TYR A 197 -9.18 -23.20 4.27
CA TYR A 197 -8.02 -23.83 4.91
C TYR A 197 -7.31 -22.89 5.88
N ILE A 198 -7.10 -21.64 5.48
CA ILE A 198 -6.43 -20.62 6.29
C ILE A 198 -7.27 -20.33 7.56
N SER A 199 -8.57 -20.16 7.42
CA SER A 199 -9.47 -19.87 8.56
C SER A 199 -9.73 -21.08 9.46
N SER A 200 -9.41 -22.31 9.05
CA SER A 200 -9.48 -23.49 9.92
C SER A 200 -8.32 -23.59 10.89
N LYS A 201 -7.22 -22.89 10.67
CA LYS A 201 -6.07 -22.86 11.60
C LYS A 201 -6.38 -21.97 12.80
N THR A 202 -5.63 -22.14 13.87
CA THR A 202 -5.79 -21.31 15.08
C THR A 202 -5.13 -19.94 14.90
N TRP A 203 -5.63 -18.92 15.58
CA TRP A 203 -4.99 -17.61 15.61
C TRP A 203 -3.54 -17.65 16.09
N LYS A 204 -3.20 -18.60 16.99
CA LYS A 204 -1.84 -18.79 17.51
C LYS A 204 -0.84 -19.10 16.39
N THR A 205 -1.25 -19.84 15.34
CA THR A 205 -0.42 -20.11 14.16
C THR A 205 0.03 -18.82 13.48
N TYR A 206 -0.86 -17.83 13.36
CA TYR A 206 -0.56 -16.57 12.71
C TYR A 206 0.19 -15.58 13.61
N VAL A 207 0.02 -15.68 14.92
CA VAL A 207 0.89 -14.96 15.88
C VAL A 207 2.31 -15.51 15.80
N LEU A 208 2.48 -16.83 15.78
CA LEU A 208 3.80 -17.45 15.61
C LEU A 208 4.43 -17.06 14.25
N LEU A 209 3.65 -17.08 13.17
CA LEU A 209 4.11 -16.61 11.85
C LEU A 209 4.55 -15.14 11.91
N LEU A 210 3.79 -14.27 12.60
CA LEU A 210 4.13 -12.86 12.76
C LEU A 210 5.46 -12.70 13.50
N ILE A 211 5.66 -13.41 14.62
CA ILE A 211 6.90 -13.33 15.40
C ILE A 211 8.10 -13.83 14.58
N ILE A 212 7.99 -15.04 14.00
CA ILE A 212 9.09 -15.61 13.20
C ILE A 212 9.44 -14.71 12.02
N SER A 213 8.44 -14.23 11.29
CA SER A 213 8.68 -13.36 10.13
C SER A 213 9.20 -11.97 10.50
N ALA A 214 8.78 -11.42 11.62
CA ALA A 214 9.33 -10.16 12.13
C ALA A 214 10.82 -10.31 12.50
N VAL A 215 11.17 -11.42 13.16
CA VAL A 215 12.58 -11.73 13.45
C VAL A 215 13.38 -11.94 12.18
N ALA A 216 12.87 -12.69 11.20
CA ALA A 216 13.55 -12.90 9.92
C ALA A 216 13.75 -11.59 9.16
N ALA A 217 12.73 -10.73 9.10
CA ALA A 217 12.82 -9.42 8.49
C ALA A 217 13.81 -8.49 9.23
N PHE A 218 13.90 -8.60 10.55
CA PHE A 218 14.87 -7.85 11.35
C PHE A 218 16.31 -8.33 11.09
N LEU A 219 16.53 -9.63 11.00
CA LEU A 219 17.84 -10.17 10.65
C LEU A 219 18.26 -9.79 9.22
N GLU A 220 17.32 -9.81 8.27
CA GLU A 220 17.55 -9.31 6.90
C GLU A 220 17.92 -7.82 6.93
N PHE A 221 17.21 -7.00 7.70
CA PHE A 221 17.52 -5.58 7.87
C PHE A 221 18.96 -5.37 8.40
N ILE A 222 19.38 -6.12 9.43
CA ILE A 222 20.75 -6.03 9.96
C ILE A 222 21.77 -6.43 8.89
N LEU A 223 21.51 -7.53 8.15
CA LEU A 223 22.37 -8.01 7.08
C LEU A 223 22.58 -6.94 6.02
N LEU A 224 21.48 -6.35 5.52
CA LEU A 224 21.51 -5.33 4.47
C LEU A 224 22.21 -4.05 4.94
N CYS A 225 21.93 -3.57 6.15
CA CYS A 225 22.59 -2.39 6.72
C CYS A 225 24.10 -2.59 6.89
N ASN A 226 24.55 -3.76 7.32
CA ASN A 226 25.96 -4.07 7.50
C ASN A 226 26.69 -4.28 6.18
N SER A 227 26.04 -4.83 5.17
CA SER A 227 26.68 -5.18 3.89
C SER A 227 26.71 -4.01 2.92
N ILE A 228 25.68 -3.16 2.90
CA ILE A 228 25.52 -2.06 1.94
C ILE A 228 25.89 -0.70 2.58
N GLY A 229 25.96 -0.65 3.91
CA GLY A 229 26.53 0.48 4.66
C GLY A 229 25.67 1.75 4.74
N THR A 230 24.54 1.81 4.06
CA THR A 230 23.69 3.00 4.01
C THR A 230 22.21 2.66 3.92
N ARG A 231 21.38 3.68 4.12
CA ARG A 231 19.93 3.59 3.89
C ARG A 231 19.67 3.08 2.48
N THR A 232 19.06 1.91 2.39
CA THR A 232 18.58 1.36 1.14
C THR A 232 17.27 2.10 0.80
N SER A 233 17.19 2.70 -0.37
CA SER A 233 15.96 3.40 -0.80
C SER A 233 14.89 2.46 -1.29
N ASN A 234 15.08 1.15 -1.12
CA ASN A 234 14.44 0.13 -1.92
C ASN A 234 13.36 -0.60 -1.14
N ASP A 235 12.33 -1.03 -1.86
CA ASP A 235 11.06 -1.49 -1.28
C ASP A 235 10.94 -3.01 -1.24
N ILE A 236 11.85 -3.75 -1.96
CA ILE A 236 11.73 -5.19 -2.17
C ILE A 236 12.77 -5.95 -1.38
N THR A 237 12.32 -6.62 -0.33
CA THR A 237 13.11 -7.51 0.51
C THR A 237 12.48 -8.89 0.58
N LEU A 238 13.21 -9.90 1.05
CA LEU A 238 12.73 -11.28 1.09
C LEU A 238 11.67 -11.50 2.16
N PHE A 239 11.77 -10.84 3.32
CA PHE A 239 10.96 -11.19 4.49
C PHE A 239 9.99 -10.11 4.96
N ASN A 240 10.18 -8.82 4.65
CA ASN A 240 9.37 -7.71 5.19
C ASN A 240 7.88 -7.74 4.81
N TRP A 241 7.49 -8.47 3.80
CA TRP A 241 6.09 -8.63 3.39
C TRP A 241 5.35 -9.72 4.19
N ILE A 242 6.07 -10.68 4.81
CA ILE A 242 5.44 -11.80 5.53
C ILE A 242 4.71 -11.35 6.80
N PRO A 243 5.26 -10.41 7.62
CA PRO A 243 4.49 -9.81 8.71
C PRO A 243 3.16 -9.19 8.26
N ALA A 244 3.12 -8.58 7.08
CA ALA A 244 1.88 -8.04 6.52
C ALA A 244 0.83 -9.13 6.23
N VAL A 245 1.25 -10.30 5.74
CA VAL A 245 0.37 -11.47 5.56
C VAL A 245 -0.21 -11.91 6.89
N ALA A 246 0.64 -12.06 7.91
CA ALA A 246 0.24 -12.49 9.24
C ALA A 246 -0.75 -11.49 9.87
N LEU A 247 -0.44 -10.19 9.84
CA LEU A 247 -1.31 -9.11 10.34
C LEU A 247 -2.64 -9.06 9.59
N PHE A 248 -2.62 -9.22 8.26
CA PHE A 248 -3.82 -9.27 7.45
C PHE A 248 -4.75 -10.39 7.89
N ILE A 249 -4.23 -11.63 8.06
CA ILE A 249 -5.03 -12.78 8.47
C ILE A 249 -5.50 -12.62 9.93
N LEU A 250 -4.63 -12.20 10.85
CA LEU A 250 -4.97 -11.95 12.25
C LEU A 250 -6.08 -10.91 12.39
N SER A 251 -6.15 -9.92 11.49
CA SER A 251 -7.23 -8.93 11.53
C SER A 251 -8.62 -9.55 11.46
N PHE A 252 -8.79 -10.66 10.76
CA PHE A 252 -10.08 -11.38 10.70
C PHE A 252 -10.40 -12.10 11.99
N TYR A 253 -9.42 -12.75 12.63
CA TYR A 253 -9.62 -13.43 13.93
C TYR A 253 -9.94 -12.46 15.05
N ILE A 254 -9.27 -11.31 15.09
CA ILE A 254 -9.54 -10.28 16.08
C ILE A 254 -10.91 -9.65 15.82
N ASN A 255 -11.25 -9.38 14.56
CA ASN A 255 -12.53 -8.79 14.19
C ASN A 255 -13.75 -9.64 14.57
N GLU A 256 -13.60 -10.95 14.66
CA GLU A 256 -14.66 -11.85 15.11
C GLU A 256 -14.94 -11.74 16.63
N ARG A 257 -13.95 -11.30 17.40
CA ARG A 257 -13.99 -11.19 18.86
C ARG A 257 -14.36 -9.81 19.37
N VAL A 258 -14.18 -8.78 18.54
CA VAL A 258 -14.45 -7.39 18.93
C VAL A 258 -15.88 -7.02 18.59
N LYS A 259 -16.55 -6.25 19.47
CA LYS A 259 -17.85 -5.67 19.16
C LYS A 259 -17.78 -4.86 17.86
N LYS A 260 -18.87 -4.89 17.09
CA LYS A 260 -18.96 -4.20 15.80
C LYS A 260 -18.67 -2.69 15.98
N LEU A 261 -17.54 -2.26 15.42
CA LEU A 261 -17.14 -0.86 15.37
C LEU A 261 -17.54 -0.27 14.01
N GLU A 262 -17.91 0.98 13.97
CA GLU A 262 -18.19 1.66 12.71
C GLU A 262 -16.92 2.30 12.16
N THR A 263 -16.07 1.50 11.49
CA THR A 263 -14.75 1.93 11.00
C THR A 263 -14.76 2.44 9.56
N ARG A 264 -15.94 2.54 8.92
CA ARG A 264 -16.05 2.99 7.54
C ARG A 264 -15.47 4.40 7.30
N LYS A 265 -15.55 5.29 8.30
CA LYS A 265 -14.91 6.61 8.24
C LYS A 265 -13.40 6.46 8.32
N ILE A 266 -12.88 5.66 9.26
CA ILE A 266 -11.45 5.41 9.48
C ILE A 266 -10.78 4.87 8.21
N ARG A 267 -11.40 3.90 7.52
CA ARG A 267 -10.92 3.38 6.24
C ARG A 267 -10.73 4.49 5.18
N LYS A 268 -11.72 5.38 5.06
CA LYS A 268 -11.64 6.49 4.10
C LYS A 268 -10.62 7.54 4.52
N MET A 269 -10.43 7.73 5.83
CA MET A 269 -9.39 8.63 6.34
C MET A 269 -8.00 8.14 5.95
N ALA A 270 -7.73 6.83 6.02
CA ALA A 270 -6.46 6.27 5.55
C ALA A 270 -6.18 6.59 4.06
N ASP A 271 -7.21 6.50 3.19
CA ASP A 271 -7.10 6.86 1.77
C ASP A 271 -6.76 8.36 1.60
N VAL A 272 -7.40 9.25 2.38
CA VAL A 272 -7.16 10.71 2.30
C VAL A 272 -5.77 11.05 2.85
N ILE A 273 -5.38 10.49 4.01
CA ILE A 273 -4.04 10.68 4.59
C ILE A 273 -2.96 10.31 3.57
N TYR A 274 -3.11 9.15 2.90
CA TYR A 274 -2.20 8.73 1.86
C TYR A 274 -2.05 9.79 0.75
N ILE A 275 -3.14 10.44 0.36
CA ILE A 275 -3.10 11.44 -0.72
C ILE A 275 -2.44 12.75 -0.29
N ILE A 276 -2.67 13.22 0.95
CA ILE A 276 -2.34 14.60 1.34
C ILE A 276 -1.04 14.72 2.15
N HIS A 277 -0.53 13.63 2.73
CA HIS A 277 0.52 13.71 3.77
C HIS A 277 1.79 14.42 3.31
N LEU A 278 2.22 14.28 2.05
CA LEU A 278 3.40 14.99 1.57
C LEU A 278 3.19 16.50 1.45
N TRP A 279 2.01 16.94 1.04
CA TRP A 279 1.68 18.36 1.07
C TRP A 279 1.77 18.92 2.50
N VAL A 280 1.23 18.18 3.46
CA VAL A 280 1.27 18.57 4.88
C VAL A 280 2.73 18.62 5.36
N ILE A 281 3.56 17.63 5.02
CA ILE A 281 4.98 17.60 5.39
C ILE A 281 5.73 18.80 4.79
N VAL A 282 5.56 19.07 3.50
CA VAL A 282 6.21 20.20 2.82
C VAL A 282 5.81 21.52 3.47
N LEU A 283 4.51 21.71 3.72
CA LEU A 283 3.97 22.91 4.34
C LEU A 283 4.59 23.16 5.73
N PHE A 284 4.64 22.13 6.58
CA PHE A 284 5.21 22.27 7.92
C PHE A 284 6.73 22.44 7.91
N LYS A 285 7.44 21.82 6.96
CA LYS A 285 8.89 22.04 6.78
C LYS A 285 9.19 23.45 6.29
N VAL A 286 8.46 23.96 5.31
CA VAL A 286 8.74 25.26 4.67
C VAL A 286 8.26 26.43 5.52
N ILE A 287 7.02 26.38 6.03
CA ILE A 287 6.42 27.52 6.74
C ILE A 287 6.88 27.59 8.20
N PHE A 288 6.88 26.42 8.88
CA PHE A 288 7.13 26.37 10.33
C PHE A 288 8.53 25.86 10.68
N SER A 289 9.34 25.48 9.68
CA SER A 289 10.69 24.93 9.86
C SER A 289 10.76 23.77 10.86
N LEU A 290 9.66 23.01 11.02
CA LEU A 290 9.59 21.89 11.94
C LEU A 290 10.50 20.75 11.48
N ARG A 291 11.07 20.05 12.45
CA ARG A 291 11.97 18.90 12.23
C ARG A 291 11.65 17.79 13.24
N TYR A 292 12.12 16.58 12.94
CA TYR A 292 12.07 15.45 13.86
C TYR A 292 10.66 15.15 14.39
N LEU A 293 10.55 14.82 15.66
CA LEU A 293 9.32 14.40 16.32
C LEU A 293 8.22 15.47 16.24
N SER A 294 8.58 16.75 16.33
CA SER A 294 7.60 17.85 16.21
C SER A 294 6.97 17.89 14.81
N LEU A 295 7.75 17.67 13.75
CA LEU A 295 7.24 17.53 12.38
C LEU A 295 6.30 16.33 12.26
N PHE A 296 6.72 15.15 12.73
CA PHE A 296 5.92 13.94 12.66
C PHE A 296 4.57 14.09 13.38
N ILE A 297 4.58 14.61 14.61
CA ILE A 297 3.36 14.81 15.41
C ILE A 297 2.44 15.83 14.73
N ALA A 298 2.96 17.00 14.34
CA ALA A 298 2.18 18.05 13.68
C ALA A 298 1.55 17.54 12.37
N CYS A 299 2.32 16.88 11.53
CA CYS A 299 1.84 16.31 10.27
C CYS A 299 0.78 15.21 10.49
N SER A 300 0.98 14.34 11.48
CA SER A 300 0.04 13.27 11.80
C SER A 300 -1.31 13.84 12.27
N ILE A 301 -1.29 14.75 13.24
CA ILE A 301 -2.52 15.40 13.76
C ILE A 301 -3.24 16.14 12.64
N THR A 302 -2.54 16.97 11.89
CA THR A 302 -3.12 17.78 10.80
C THR A 302 -3.70 16.91 9.71
N SER A 303 -2.99 15.85 9.29
CA SER A 303 -3.50 14.91 8.27
C SER A 303 -4.75 14.18 8.74
N VAL A 304 -4.83 13.80 10.02
CA VAL A 304 -6.02 13.19 10.62
C VAL A 304 -7.20 14.18 10.63
N ILE A 305 -6.98 15.41 11.06
CA ILE A 305 -8.02 16.46 11.11
C ILE A 305 -8.54 16.75 9.69
N ILE A 306 -7.65 17.00 8.72
CA ILE A 306 -8.04 17.28 7.33
C ILE A 306 -8.83 16.11 6.76
N SER A 307 -8.36 14.87 6.98
CA SER A 307 -9.05 13.69 6.47
C SER A 307 -10.43 13.50 7.09
N TYR A 308 -10.59 13.77 8.38
CA TYR A 308 -11.88 13.73 9.07
C TYR A 308 -12.86 14.77 8.53
N ILE A 309 -12.42 16.01 8.37
CA ILE A 309 -13.21 17.12 7.82
C ILE A 309 -13.65 16.79 6.39
N THR A 310 -12.70 16.38 5.53
CA THR A 310 -12.97 16.01 4.13
C THR A 310 -14.05 14.94 4.01
N ILE A 311 -13.96 13.87 4.81
CA ILE A 311 -14.94 12.80 4.78
C ILE A 311 -16.29 13.23 5.33
N SER A 312 -16.30 14.08 6.35
CA SER A 312 -17.55 14.62 6.91
C SER A 312 -18.28 15.50 5.89
N ILE A 313 -17.57 16.38 5.18
CA ILE A 313 -18.13 17.21 4.10
C ILE A 313 -18.70 16.32 2.98
N ILE A 314 -17.94 15.32 2.51
CA ILE A 314 -18.41 14.39 1.46
C ILE A 314 -19.67 13.64 1.92
N SER A 315 -19.77 13.28 3.20
CA SER A 315 -20.93 12.61 3.76
C SER A 315 -22.17 13.50 3.74
N ILE A 316 -22.03 14.78 4.13
CA ILE A 316 -23.11 15.78 4.13
C ILE A 316 -23.60 16.03 2.69
N ILE A 317 -22.69 16.22 1.74
CA ILE A 317 -23.05 16.44 0.32
C ILE A 317 -23.83 15.24 -0.23
N LYS A 318 -23.40 14.01 0.08
CA LYS A 318 -24.12 12.80 -0.35
C LYS A 318 -25.51 12.68 0.25
N SER A 319 -25.67 13.00 1.53
CA SER A 319 -26.97 12.94 2.21
C SER A 319 -27.95 13.96 1.62
N ARG A 320 -27.47 15.17 1.30
CA ARG A 320 -28.31 16.21 0.64
C ARG A 320 -28.75 15.77 -0.76
N LYS A 321 -27.84 15.22 -1.58
CA LYS A 321 -28.20 14.71 -2.92
C LYS A 321 -29.28 13.62 -2.84
N THR A 322 -29.14 12.66 -1.91
CA THR A 322 -30.14 11.61 -1.73
C THR A 322 -31.51 12.16 -1.34
N LYS A 323 -31.56 13.18 -0.46
CA LYS A 323 -32.81 13.84 -0.08
C LYS A 323 -33.47 14.56 -1.27
N ILE A 324 -32.70 15.24 -2.12
CA ILE A 324 -33.23 15.91 -3.32
C ILE A 324 -33.83 14.89 -4.28
N TYR A 325 -33.12 13.79 -4.58
CA TYR A 325 -33.65 12.72 -5.45
C TYR A 325 -34.90 12.05 -4.90
N CYS A 326 -35.05 11.94 -3.57
CA CYS A 326 -36.27 11.40 -2.97
C CYS A 326 -37.44 12.39 -3.02
N LEU A 327 -37.17 13.69 -3.10
CA LEU A 327 -38.22 14.73 -3.24
C LEU A 327 -38.68 14.85 -4.71
N ASP A 328 -37.74 14.71 -5.67
CA ASP A 328 -38.05 14.78 -7.11
C ASP A 328 -38.74 13.50 -7.64
N SER A 329 -38.56 12.36 -6.97
CA SER A 329 -39.26 11.12 -7.26
C SER A 329 -40.56 11.03 -6.45
N GLY A 330 -41.52 11.90 -6.69
CA GLY A 330 -42.81 11.95 -5.99
C GLY A 330 -43.47 10.57 -5.74
N PRO A 331 -44.47 10.45 -4.89
CA PRO A 331 -45.01 9.15 -4.49
C PRO A 331 -45.45 8.37 -5.76
N LYS A 332 -44.76 7.22 -5.99
CA LYS A 332 -45.21 6.29 -7.00
C LYS A 332 -46.65 5.95 -6.67
N GLN A 333 -47.57 6.43 -7.49
CA GLN A 333 -48.98 6.02 -7.46
C GLN A 333 -48.97 4.51 -7.59
N LEU A 334 -49.36 3.83 -6.52
CA LEU A 334 -49.74 2.43 -6.52
C LEU A 334 -51.10 2.38 -7.24
N ASN A 335 -51.09 2.04 -8.52
CA ASN A 335 -52.23 1.52 -9.22
C ASN A 335 -52.08 0.02 -9.31
#